data_5665c20daa7bab8be3c10a28f6995b62
#
_entry.id   5665c20daa7bab8be3c10a28f6995b62
#
_cell.length_a   1.000
_cell.length_b   1.000
_cell.length_c   1.000
_cell.angle_alpha   90.00
_cell.angle_beta   90.00
_cell.angle_gamma   90.00
#
_symmetry.space_group_name_H-M   'P 1'
#
loop_
_entity.id
_entity.type
_entity.pdbx_description
1 polymer ?
#
loop_
_entity_poly.entity_id
_entity_poly.type
_entity_poly.pdbx_seq_one_letter_code
_entity_poly.pdbx_strand_id
1 'polypeptide(L)'
;MMLSYSVIAESKYSFDKTCQLAYYSVMSLKFEEANKYLAEEKAKNPNNLIPYFIENYADFFSLAINEDAAELLKTQGNKEKRLTKLASGEKESPWYLYTQAEVNMQWAFVHLKFEDYYTAFFEIKKAYKQLQENDKKFPSFLANKKSLGLIHSLIGTVPDSYKWAASFLGFTGTISQGMGELNQVIEHGKKIPFLFSRETNYVVANLQMLILNSPQTSWQIVTAPDYPDYKTDLLANFVRGHMAVKNGFNDIAIENFNNAPKSKGYMNFYYIDYLLGMCKMDRLDADANVPLERFVKEFKGRNYLKDAYQKIGWFYLLKGDETRYNFYLGFCKQKGGELTDSDKQAKVEAESGIAPNPFLLKVRLQQDGGYYDKALSMLAGKSTDDFLAIKDKIEFTYRAARIYHEKGDIEKAIQFYQSTIARGEKYPYYFAANSALHLGLIYENQGLPDKATEYFHKCLAMKNTDYKNSLDQKAKAGLNRLGKA
;
A
#
# COMPACT_ATOMS: atom_id res chain seq x y z
N MET A 1 -57.22 5.62 33.56
CA MET A 1 -56.50 4.95 32.48
C MET A 1 -55.24 5.76 32.20
N MET A 2 -54.14 5.46 32.86
CA MET A 2 -52.86 6.16 32.64
C MET A 2 -52.18 5.52 31.40
N LEU A 3 -52.09 6.27 30.33
CA LEU A 3 -51.30 5.92 29.19
C LEU A 3 -49.81 6.09 29.59
N SER A 4 -49.15 4.97 29.87
CA SER A 4 -47.71 4.94 30.02
C SER A 4 -47.07 5.18 28.65
N TYR A 5 -46.61 6.40 28.39
CA TYR A 5 -45.68 6.68 27.30
C TYR A 5 -44.37 5.96 27.63
N SER A 6 -44.13 4.84 27.00
CA SER A 6 -42.78 4.28 26.96
C SER A 6 -41.91 5.26 26.20
N VAL A 7 -41.12 6.04 26.90
CA VAL A 7 -40.01 6.78 26.29
C VAL A 7 -39.08 5.71 25.77
N ILE A 8 -39.11 5.51 24.43
CA ILE A 8 -38.08 4.70 23.76
C ILE A 8 -36.76 5.44 24.02
N ALA A 9 -35.93 4.90 24.89
CA ALA A 9 -34.62 5.46 25.16
C ALA A 9 -33.88 5.58 23.80
N GLU A 10 -33.52 6.80 23.44
CA GLU A 10 -32.82 7.09 22.22
C GLU A 10 -31.50 6.31 22.21
N SER A 11 -31.23 5.52 21.18
CA SER A 11 -29.99 4.70 21.09
C SER A 11 -28.77 5.62 21.15
N LYS A 12 -27.82 5.30 22.04
CA LYS A 12 -26.54 6.02 22.11
C LYS A 12 -25.63 5.81 20.90
N TYR A 13 -25.97 4.90 20.00
CA TYR A 13 -25.26 4.65 18.75
C TYR A 13 -26.19 4.93 17.57
N SER A 14 -26.42 6.20 17.26
CA SER A 14 -27.22 6.62 16.12
C SER A 14 -26.33 7.08 14.96
N PHE A 15 -26.28 6.29 13.90
CA PHE A 15 -25.61 6.70 12.66
C PHE A 15 -26.61 7.44 11.74
N ASP A 16 -27.09 8.58 12.25
CA ASP A 16 -28.04 9.44 11.56
C ASP A 16 -27.43 10.13 10.32
N LYS A 17 -28.22 10.96 9.64
CA LYS A 17 -27.78 11.62 8.42
C LYS A 17 -26.59 12.55 8.66
N THR A 18 -26.52 13.25 9.80
CA THR A 18 -25.43 14.16 10.14
C THR A 18 -24.14 13.38 10.36
N CYS A 19 -24.21 12.25 11.11
CA CYS A 19 -23.09 11.33 11.27
C CYS A 19 -22.64 10.72 9.94
N GLN A 20 -23.56 10.36 9.02
CA GLN A 20 -23.21 9.87 7.70
C GLN A 20 -22.45 10.91 6.88
N LEU A 21 -22.90 12.17 6.88
CA LEU A 21 -22.20 13.27 6.22
C LEU A 21 -20.80 13.48 6.82
N ALA A 22 -20.68 13.49 8.14
CA ALA A 22 -19.39 13.57 8.81
C ALA A 22 -18.45 12.42 8.41
N TYR A 23 -18.93 11.18 8.40
CA TYR A 23 -18.17 10.01 8.00
C TYR A 23 -17.70 10.10 6.54
N TYR A 24 -18.59 10.46 5.60
CA TYR A 24 -18.21 10.60 4.20
C TYR A 24 -17.24 11.76 3.97
N SER A 25 -17.35 12.84 4.73
CA SER A 25 -16.38 13.94 4.69
C SER A 25 -15.00 13.50 5.19
N VAL A 26 -14.94 12.71 6.28
CA VAL A 26 -13.67 12.10 6.75
C VAL A 26 -13.10 11.14 5.70
N MET A 27 -13.93 10.28 5.12
CA MET A 27 -13.51 9.36 4.05
C MET A 27 -13.07 10.06 2.77
N SER A 28 -13.44 11.33 2.58
CA SER A 28 -12.94 12.19 1.49
C SER A 28 -11.75 13.05 1.92
N LEU A 29 -11.28 12.89 3.16
CA LEU A 29 -10.22 13.70 3.79
C LEU A 29 -10.55 15.20 3.88
N LYS A 30 -11.85 15.54 3.97
CA LYS A 30 -12.40 16.90 4.18
C LYS A 30 -12.62 17.17 5.67
N PHE A 31 -11.54 17.29 6.42
CA PHE A 31 -11.62 17.30 7.89
C PHE A 31 -12.31 18.56 8.46
N GLU A 32 -12.17 19.73 7.81
CA GLU A 32 -12.90 20.92 8.25
C GLU A 32 -14.42 20.76 8.12
N GLU A 33 -14.88 20.15 7.04
CA GLU A 33 -16.30 19.85 6.81
C GLU A 33 -16.81 18.79 7.80
N ALA A 34 -16.04 17.71 7.98
CA ALA A 34 -16.36 16.67 8.95
C ALA A 34 -16.53 17.22 10.37
N ASN A 35 -15.61 18.09 10.81
CA ASN A 35 -15.66 18.71 12.13
C ASN A 35 -16.90 19.58 12.34
N LYS A 36 -17.41 20.25 11.29
CA LYS A 36 -18.68 21.01 11.37
C LYS A 36 -19.86 20.08 11.66
N TYR A 37 -20.00 18.98 10.88
CA TYR A 37 -21.06 17.99 11.11
C TYR A 37 -20.94 17.32 12.48
N LEU A 38 -19.73 16.98 12.92
CA LEU A 38 -19.51 16.39 14.24
C LEU A 38 -19.88 17.35 15.39
N ALA A 39 -19.56 18.63 15.26
CA ALA A 39 -19.95 19.66 16.23
C ALA A 39 -21.47 19.85 16.26
N GLU A 40 -22.13 19.90 15.10
CA GLU A 40 -23.59 19.98 14.97
C GLU A 40 -24.26 18.79 15.66
N GLU A 41 -23.80 17.57 15.36
CA GLU A 41 -24.38 16.35 15.94
C GLU A 41 -24.21 16.30 17.46
N LYS A 42 -23.03 16.64 17.98
CA LYS A 42 -22.77 16.67 19.42
C LYS A 42 -23.62 17.72 20.15
N ALA A 43 -23.92 18.82 19.49
CA ALA A 43 -24.82 19.87 20.06
C ALA A 43 -26.28 19.42 20.06
N LYS A 44 -26.74 18.76 18.98
CA LYS A 44 -28.12 18.28 18.80
C LYS A 44 -28.41 17.03 19.63
N ASN A 45 -27.50 16.05 19.59
CA ASN A 45 -27.63 14.76 20.21
C ASN A 45 -26.42 14.45 21.11
N PRO A 46 -26.29 15.09 22.27
CA PRO A 46 -25.08 14.98 23.13
C PRO A 46 -24.82 13.58 23.69
N ASN A 47 -25.84 12.70 23.67
CA ASN A 47 -25.74 11.31 24.09
C ASN A 47 -25.30 10.37 22.95
N ASN A 48 -25.28 10.83 21.68
CA ASN A 48 -24.83 9.99 20.57
C ASN A 48 -23.31 9.78 20.63
N LEU A 49 -22.89 8.53 20.59
CA LEU A 49 -21.47 8.13 20.69
C LEU A 49 -20.79 7.97 19.32
N ILE A 50 -21.55 7.92 18.24
CA ILE A 50 -21.01 7.79 16.86
C ILE A 50 -20.06 8.94 16.48
N PRO A 51 -20.26 10.19 16.86
CA PRO A 51 -19.29 11.25 16.60
C PRO A 51 -17.87 10.94 17.09
N TYR A 52 -17.72 10.33 18.26
CA TYR A 52 -16.40 9.93 18.80
C TYR A 52 -15.73 8.82 18.00
N PHE A 53 -16.53 7.93 17.44
CA PHE A 53 -16.06 6.92 16.51
C PHE A 53 -15.54 7.53 15.19
N ILE A 54 -16.28 8.49 14.61
CA ILE A 54 -15.91 9.17 13.37
C ILE A 54 -14.66 10.04 13.57
N GLU A 55 -14.54 10.75 14.69
CA GLU A 55 -13.33 11.50 15.03
C GLU A 55 -12.06 10.63 15.04
N ASN A 56 -12.19 9.35 15.41
CA ASN A 56 -11.04 8.45 15.39
C ASN A 56 -10.53 8.18 13.98
N TYR A 57 -11.42 8.10 12.99
CA TYR A 57 -11.01 7.98 11.57
C TYR A 57 -10.18 9.20 11.11
N ALA A 58 -10.53 10.42 11.57
CA ALA A 58 -9.77 11.61 11.20
C ALA A 58 -8.34 11.56 11.77
N ASP A 59 -8.17 11.22 13.05
CA ASP A 59 -6.85 11.04 13.66
C ASP A 59 -6.09 9.90 12.96
N PHE A 60 -6.75 8.79 12.69
CA PHE A 60 -6.15 7.65 11.98
C PHE A 60 -5.60 8.05 10.61
N PHE A 61 -6.41 8.68 9.77
CA PHE A 61 -5.94 9.08 8.44
C PHE A 61 -4.83 10.12 8.52
N SER A 62 -4.93 11.11 9.41
CA SER A 62 -3.88 12.11 9.58
C SER A 62 -2.55 11.47 9.96
N LEU A 63 -2.55 10.60 10.96
CA LEU A 63 -1.33 9.95 11.46
C LEU A 63 -0.78 8.90 10.49
N ALA A 64 -1.65 8.07 9.89
CA ALA A 64 -1.22 7.01 8.98
C ALA A 64 -0.67 7.54 7.65
N ILE A 65 -1.18 8.71 7.19
CA ILE A 65 -0.80 9.32 5.92
C ILE A 65 0.41 10.25 6.09
N ASN A 66 0.40 11.13 7.10
CA ASN A 66 1.43 12.15 7.27
C ASN A 66 2.59 11.71 8.17
N GLU A 67 2.41 10.66 8.97
CA GLU A 67 3.45 10.11 9.87
C GLU A 67 4.10 11.19 10.76
N ASP A 68 3.36 12.23 11.14
CA ASP A 68 3.88 13.34 11.94
C ASP A 68 3.97 12.95 13.43
N ALA A 69 5.20 12.79 13.93
CA ALA A 69 5.45 12.41 15.32
C ALA A 69 4.98 13.49 16.31
N ALA A 70 5.00 14.77 15.94
CA ALA A 70 4.50 15.82 16.82
C ALA A 70 2.96 15.79 16.93
N GLU A 71 2.28 15.42 15.83
CA GLU A 71 0.82 15.21 15.86
C GLU A 71 0.46 13.96 16.66
N LEU A 72 1.23 12.86 16.54
CA LEU A 72 1.04 11.66 17.36
C LEU A 72 1.10 11.99 18.87
N LEU A 73 2.11 12.76 19.29
CA LEU A 73 2.24 13.19 20.71
C LEU A 73 1.03 14.01 21.20
N LYS A 74 0.43 14.81 20.33
CA LYS A 74 -0.76 15.61 20.68
C LYS A 74 -2.04 14.76 20.75
N THR A 75 -2.15 13.74 19.88
CA THR A 75 -3.39 12.99 19.68
C THR A 75 -3.42 11.64 20.37
N GLN A 76 -2.28 11.10 20.84
CA GLN A 76 -2.20 9.77 21.46
C GLN A 76 -3.18 9.57 22.63
N GLY A 77 -3.50 10.61 23.41
CA GLY A 77 -4.49 10.55 24.48
C GLY A 77 -5.95 10.51 24.02
N ASN A 78 -6.23 10.78 22.73
CA ASN A 78 -7.59 10.77 22.18
C ASN A 78 -8.16 9.35 22.12
N LYS A 79 -7.33 8.36 21.86
CA LYS A 79 -7.73 6.94 21.83
C LYS A 79 -8.46 6.53 23.12
N GLU A 80 -7.81 6.70 24.27
CA GLU A 80 -8.39 6.26 25.55
C GLU A 80 -9.66 7.06 25.91
N LYS A 81 -9.67 8.37 25.63
CA LYS A 81 -10.86 9.21 25.82
C LYS A 81 -12.05 8.71 24.98
N ARG A 82 -11.79 8.36 23.70
CA ARG A 82 -12.86 7.83 22.82
C ARG A 82 -13.31 6.45 23.22
N LEU A 83 -12.38 5.55 23.55
CA LEU A 83 -12.73 4.22 24.04
C LEU A 83 -13.58 4.30 25.31
N THR A 84 -13.25 5.18 26.26
CA THR A 84 -14.04 5.41 27.49
C THR A 84 -15.44 5.90 27.14
N LYS A 85 -15.57 6.83 26.20
CA LYS A 85 -16.88 7.31 25.73
C LYS A 85 -17.68 6.19 25.06
N LEU A 86 -17.10 5.48 24.09
CA LEU A 86 -17.75 4.39 23.38
C LEU A 86 -18.16 3.25 24.32
N ALA A 87 -17.37 2.97 25.36
CA ALA A 87 -17.71 1.96 26.38
C ALA A 87 -18.84 2.39 27.33
N SER A 88 -19.33 3.62 27.27
CA SER A 88 -20.49 4.07 28.08
C SER A 88 -21.85 3.79 27.43
N GLY A 89 -21.86 3.19 26.23
CA GLY A 89 -23.09 2.86 25.50
C GLY A 89 -23.71 1.53 25.90
N GLU A 90 -24.78 1.16 25.20
CA GLU A 90 -25.54 -0.06 25.42
C GLU A 90 -24.73 -1.30 24.97
N LYS A 91 -24.42 -2.21 25.90
CA LYS A 91 -23.67 -3.45 25.62
C LYS A 91 -24.42 -4.41 24.69
N GLU A 92 -25.73 -4.26 24.59
CA GLU A 92 -26.58 -5.05 23.68
C GLU A 92 -26.69 -4.45 22.28
N SER A 93 -26.00 -3.33 22.00
CA SER A 93 -25.89 -2.78 20.66
C SER A 93 -24.76 -3.43 19.87
N PRO A 94 -24.95 -3.79 18.58
CA PRO A 94 -23.87 -4.29 17.74
C PRO A 94 -22.74 -3.26 17.53
N TRP A 95 -23.03 -1.99 17.75
CA TRP A 95 -22.04 -0.91 17.69
C TRP A 95 -21.09 -0.88 18.88
N TYR A 96 -21.49 -1.46 20.03
CA TYR A 96 -20.72 -1.37 21.27
C TYR A 96 -19.31 -1.94 21.15
N LEU A 97 -19.18 -3.20 20.76
CA LEU A 97 -17.87 -3.83 20.54
C LEU A 97 -17.25 -3.43 19.22
N TYR A 98 -18.05 -3.23 18.17
CA TYR A 98 -17.57 -2.87 16.84
C TYR A 98 -16.79 -1.55 16.85
N THR A 99 -17.34 -0.49 17.42
CA THR A 99 -16.67 0.83 17.44
C THR A 99 -15.37 0.80 18.23
N GLN A 100 -15.33 0.08 19.35
CA GLN A 100 -14.11 -0.10 20.13
C GLN A 100 -13.06 -0.93 19.39
N ALA A 101 -13.48 -1.97 18.67
CA ALA A 101 -12.60 -2.80 17.87
C ALA A 101 -11.97 -2.00 16.72
N GLU A 102 -12.78 -1.19 16.00
CA GLU A 102 -12.28 -0.32 14.94
C GLU A 102 -11.26 0.70 15.46
N VAL A 103 -11.52 1.33 16.60
CA VAL A 103 -10.56 2.25 17.23
C VAL A 103 -9.24 1.53 17.53
N ASN A 104 -9.28 0.35 18.16
CA ASN A 104 -8.06 -0.41 18.46
C ASN A 104 -7.34 -0.84 17.17
N MET A 105 -8.07 -1.28 16.13
CA MET A 105 -7.48 -1.69 14.84
C MET A 105 -6.79 -0.51 14.13
N GLN A 106 -7.44 0.64 14.08
CA GLN A 106 -6.86 1.85 13.45
C GLN A 106 -5.59 2.29 14.18
N TRP A 107 -5.60 2.29 15.51
CA TRP A 107 -4.40 2.61 16.29
C TRP A 107 -3.30 1.55 16.15
N ALA A 108 -3.64 0.27 15.99
CA ALA A 108 -2.65 -0.74 15.66
C ALA A 108 -1.91 -0.40 14.35
N PHE A 109 -2.63 0.02 13.31
CA PHE A 109 -2.00 0.46 12.05
C PHE A 109 -1.17 1.74 12.22
N VAL A 110 -1.60 2.70 13.06
CA VAL A 110 -0.78 3.87 13.40
C VAL A 110 0.52 3.42 14.07
N HIS A 111 0.45 2.57 15.11
CA HIS A 111 1.65 2.07 15.79
C HIS A 111 2.61 1.33 14.84
N LEU A 112 2.08 0.54 13.88
CA LEU A 112 2.92 -0.08 12.85
C LEU A 112 3.67 0.96 12.00
N LYS A 113 3.03 2.07 11.66
CA LYS A 113 3.66 3.17 10.91
C LYS A 113 4.79 3.84 11.68
N PHE A 114 4.68 3.89 13.00
CA PHE A 114 5.68 4.45 13.91
C PHE A 114 6.65 3.41 14.48
N GLU A 115 6.64 2.18 13.94
CA GLU A 115 7.52 1.06 14.29
C GLU A 115 7.34 0.55 15.75
N ASP A 116 6.21 0.88 16.39
CA ASP A 116 5.83 0.33 17.70
C ASP A 116 5.05 -0.99 17.51
N TYR A 117 5.78 -2.04 17.13
CA TYR A 117 5.23 -3.36 16.82
C TYR A 117 4.60 -4.04 18.05
N TYR A 118 5.13 -3.77 19.24
CA TYR A 118 4.63 -4.37 20.48
C TYR A 118 3.21 -3.87 20.78
N THR A 119 3.01 -2.57 20.82
CA THR A 119 1.69 -1.98 21.05
C THR A 119 0.71 -2.36 19.95
N ALA A 120 1.14 -2.28 18.68
CA ALA A 120 0.33 -2.68 17.53
C ALA A 120 -0.19 -4.12 17.64
N PHE A 121 0.64 -5.06 18.09
CA PHE A 121 0.26 -6.45 18.27
C PHE A 121 -0.87 -6.62 19.30
N PHE A 122 -0.78 -5.99 20.46
CA PHE A 122 -1.81 -6.11 21.50
C PHE A 122 -3.11 -5.44 21.10
N GLU A 123 -3.03 -4.33 20.39
CA GLU A 123 -4.22 -3.62 19.90
C GLU A 123 -4.95 -4.41 18.81
N ILE A 124 -4.25 -4.97 17.82
CA ILE A 124 -4.89 -5.80 16.81
C ILE A 124 -5.49 -7.07 17.43
N LYS A 125 -4.82 -7.68 18.42
CA LYS A 125 -5.34 -8.84 19.14
C LYS A 125 -6.63 -8.51 19.87
N LYS A 126 -6.68 -7.35 20.55
CA LYS A 126 -7.86 -6.86 21.25
C LYS A 126 -9.00 -6.60 20.27
N ALA A 127 -8.72 -5.90 19.16
CA ALA A 127 -9.69 -5.61 18.11
C ALA A 127 -10.28 -6.90 17.52
N TYR A 128 -9.43 -7.85 17.18
CA TYR A 128 -9.83 -9.14 16.62
C TYR A 128 -10.77 -9.91 17.56
N LYS A 129 -10.41 -10.01 18.84
CA LYS A 129 -11.27 -10.67 19.87
C LYS A 129 -12.63 -9.97 19.98
N GLN A 130 -12.66 -8.63 20.02
CA GLN A 130 -13.90 -7.86 20.10
C GLN A 130 -14.79 -8.08 18.87
N LEU A 131 -14.20 -8.13 17.65
CA LEU A 131 -14.94 -8.40 16.43
C LEU A 131 -15.51 -9.81 16.38
N GLN A 132 -14.74 -10.83 16.80
CA GLN A 132 -15.23 -12.22 16.88
C GLN A 132 -16.40 -12.36 17.87
N GLU A 133 -16.29 -11.72 19.03
CA GLU A 133 -17.36 -11.71 20.04
C GLU A 133 -18.61 -11.02 19.48
N ASN A 134 -18.43 -9.87 18.83
CA ASN A 134 -19.52 -9.11 18.23
C ASN A 134 -20.21 -9.87 17.09
N ASP A 135 -19.43 -10.53 16.21
CA ASP A 135 -19.96 -11.32 15.10
C ASP A 135 -20.76 -12.54 15.58
N LYS A 136 -20.29 -13.18 16.65
CA LYS A 136 -21.03 -14.27 17.30
C LYS A 136 -22.35 -13.80 17.92
N LYS A 137 -22.35 -12.62 18.54
CA LYS A 137 -23.54 -12.05 19.19
C LYS A 137 -24.52 -11.45 18.18
N PHE A 138 -24.00 -10.83 17.10
CA PHE A 138 -24.77 -10.12 16.09
C PHE A 138 -24.35 -10.56 14.67
N PRO A 139 -24.66 -11.80 14.26
CA PRO A 139 -24.19 -12.36 12.98
C PRO A 139 -24.74 -11.64 11.73
N SER A 140 -25.84 -10.90 11.87
CA SER A 140 -26.41 -10.08 10.79
C SER A 140 -25.80 -8.66 10.71
N PHE A 141 -24.96 -8.27 11.65
CA PHE A 141 -24.33 -6.96 11.64
C PHE A 141 -23.15 -6.94 10.67
N LEU A 142 -23.45 -6.57 9.44
CA LEU A 142 -22.54 -6.69 8.29
C LEU A 142 -21.21 -5.92 8.43
N ALA A 143 -21.17 -4.87 9.26
CA ALA A 143 -19.94 -4.13 9.53
C ALA A 143 -18.82 -5.00 10.09
N ASN A 144 -19.15 -6.07 10.88
CA ASN A 144 -18.17 -7.02 11.36
C ASN A 144 -17.40 -7.69 10.21
N LYS A 145 -18.10 -8.03 9.12
CA LYS A 145 -17.50 -8.73 7.95
C LYS A 145 -16.47 -7.88 7.22
N LYS A 146 -16.65 -6.55 7.19
CA LYS A 146 -15.64 -5.63 6.66
C LYS A 146 -14.31 -5.77 7.42
N SER A 147 -14.35 -5.67 8.73
CA SER A 147 -13.14 -5.62 9.58
C SER A 147 -12.53 -6.99 9.80
N LEU A 148 -13.35 -8.02 10.02
CA LEU A 148 -12.88 -9.42 10.08
C LEU A 148 -12.28 -9.85 8.74
N GLY A 149 -12.90 -9.49 7.62
CA GLY A 149 -12.41 -9.83 6.30
C GLY A 149 -11.00 -9.24 6.02
N LEU A 150 -10.76 -8.00 6.44
CA LEU A 150 -9.41 -7.41 6.37
C LEU A 150 -8.42 -8.19 7.25
N ILE A 151 -8.75 -8.43 8.52
CA ILE A 151 -7.86 -9.13 9.46
C ILE A 151 -7.58 -10.56 8.99
N HIS A 152 -8.60 -11.35 8.58
CA HIS A 152 -8.43 -12.71 8.10
C HIS A 152 -7.57 -12.76 6.83
N SER A 153 -7.73 -11.79 5.92
CA SER A 153 -6.89 -11.69 4.72
C SER A 153 -5.42 -11.43 5.09
N LEU A 154 -5.16 -10.53 6.04
CA LEU A 154 -3.80 -10.25 6.53
C LEU A 154 -3.18 -11.44 7.26
N ILE A 155 -3.93 -12.13 8.14
CA ILE A 155 -3.48 -13.36 8.80
C ILE A 155 -3.13 -14.42 7.75
N GLY A 156 -3.92 -14.52 6.69
CA GLY A 156 -3.69 -15.46 5.59
C GLY A 156 -2.38 -15.25 4.84
N THR A 157 -1.73 -14.08 4.98
CA THR A 157 -0.39 -13.80 4.39
C THR A 157 0.76 -14.31 5.26
N VAL A 158 0.49 -14.72 6.51
CA VAL A 158 1.52 -15.28 7.40
C VAL A 158 2.03 -16.59 6.80
N PRO A 159 3.36 -16.74 6.60
CA PRO A 159 3.93 -17.97 6.06
C PRO A 159 3.55 -19.20 6.88
N ASP A 160 3.39 -20.36 6.22
CA ASP A 160 2.94 -21.60 6.86
C ASP A 160 3.82 -22.01 8.05
N SER A 161 5.12 -21.77 7.95
CA SER A 161 6.09 -22.01 9.04
C SER A 161 5.79 -21.22 10.32
N TYR A 162 5.05 -20.13 10.26
CA TYR A 162 4.68 -19.28 11.41
C TYR A 162 3.19 -19.34 11.76
N LYS A 163 2.36 -20.03 10.97
CA LYS A 163 0.91 -20.15 11.23
C LYS A 163 0.58 -20.76 12.58
N TRP A 164 1.38 -21.73 13.03
CA TRP A 164 1.22 -22.34 14.37
C TRP A 164 1.38 -21.30 15.48
N ALA A 165 2.35 -20.38 15.34
CA ALA A 165 2.56 -19.31 16.34
C ALA A 165 1.41 -18.30 16.30
N ALA A 166 0.95 -17.90 15.10
CA ALA A 166 -0.22 -17.05 14.95
C ALA A 166 -1.46 -17.67 15.61
N SER A 167 -1.72 -18.96 15.37
CA SER A 167 -2.83 -19.73 15.95
C SER A 167 -2.71 -19.82 17.48
N PHE A 168 -1.52 -20.10 17.99
CA PHE A 168 -1.26 -20.12 19.44
C PHE A 168 -1.56 -18.76 20.10
N LEU A 169 -1.29 -17.67 19.38
CA LEU A 169 -1.61 -16.32 19.82
C LEU A 169 -3.10 -15.95 19.64
N GLY A 170 -3.90 -16.86 19.10
CA GLY A 170 -5.33 -16.69 18.89
C GLY A 170 -5.73 -16.06 17.55
N PHE A 171 -4.79 -15.93 16.62
CA PHE A 171 -5.08 -15.46 15.26
C PHE A 171 -5.31 -16.64 14.32
N THR A 172 -6.50 -16.68 13.72
CA THR A 172 -6.86 -17.69 12.71
C THR A 172 -7.53 -16.98 11.54
N GLY A 173 -7.20 -17.40 10.32
CA GLY A 173 -7.80 -16.82 9.12
C GLY A 173 -7.05 -17.22 7.86
N THR A 174 -7.73 -17.08 6.73
CA THR A 174 -7.16 -17.31 5.41
C THR A 174 -7.53 -16.16 4.47
N ILE A 175 -6.76 -15.98 3.40
CA ILE A 175 -7.08 -14.99 2.35
C ILE A 175 -8.49 -15.27 1.77
N SER A 176 -8.79 -16.53 1.48
CA SER A 176 -10.10 -16.93 0.94
C SER A 176 -11.26 -16.60 1.87
N GLN A 177 -11.10 -16.86 3.18
CA GLN A 177 -12.09 -16.49 4.18
C GLN A 177 -12.29 -14.97 4.23
N GLY A 178 -11.21 -14.21 4.35
CA GLY A 178 -11.29 -12.75 4.42
C GLY A 178 -11.91 -12.12 3.18
N MET A 179 -11.53 -12.58 1.99
CA MET A 179 -12.13 -12.13 0.74
C MET A 179 -13.60 -12.51 0.63
N GLY A 180 -14.00 -13.69 1.12
CA GLY A 180 -15.40 -14.11 1.18
C GLY A 180 -16.25 -13.19 2.06
N GLU A 181 -15.73 -12.79 3.23
CA GLU A 181 -16.38 -11.85 4.14
C GLU A 181 -16.51 -10.44 3.53
N LEU A 182 -15.44 -9.93 2.92
CA LEU A 182 -15.48 -8.63 2.21
C LEU A 182 -16.45 -8.64 1.03
N ASN A 183 -16.51 -9.74 0.27
CA ASN A 183 -17.46 -9.87 -0.84
C ASN A 183 -18.91 -9.87 -0.38
N GLN A 184 -19.23 -10.40 0.82
CA GLN A 184 -20.59 -10.28 1.38
C GLN A 184 -20.98 -8.80 1.55
N VAL A 185 -20.06 -7.96 2.02
CA VAL A 185 -20.27 -6.51 2.16
C VAL A 185 -20.50 -5.84 0.80
N ILE A 186 -19.67 -6.17 -0.19
CA ILE A 186 -19.80 -5.62 -1.55
C ILE A 186 -21.13 -6.01 -2.19
N GLU A 187 -21.49 -7.30 -2.15
CA GLU A 187 -22.73 -7.79 -2.76
C GLU A 187 -23.98 -7.24 -2.07
N HIS A 188 -23.91 -7.00 -0.76
CA HIS A 188 -24.98 -6.29 -0.06
C HIS A 188 -25.08 -4.84 -0.53
N GLY A 189 -23.94 -4.13 -0.59
CA GLY A 189 -23.88 -2.73 -0.99
C GLY A 189 -24.35 -2.44 -2.41
N LYS A 190 -24.25 -3.41 -3.32
CA LYS A 190 -24.81 -3.34 -4.68
C LYS A 190 -26.36 -3.34 -4.70
N LYS A 191 -26.99 -3.92 -3.68
CA LYS A 191 -28.45 -4.06 -3.60
C LYS A 191 -29.07 -2.98 -2.73
N ILE A 192 -28.43 -2.66 -1.61
CA ILE A 192 -28.92 -1.74 -0.59
C ILE A 192 -27.78 -0.84 -0.18
N PRO A 193 -27.93 0.50 -0.19
CA PRO A 193 -26.88 1.41 0.25
C PRO A 193 -26.35 1.03 1.64
N PHE A 194 -25.07 0.76 1.73
CA PHE A 194 -24.42 0.38 2.97
C PHE A 194 -23.29 1.35 3.28
N LEU A 195 -23.27 1.88 4.50
CA LEU A 195 -22.36 2.94 4.95
C LEU A 195 -20.90 2.67 4.60
N PHE A 196 -20.44 1.43 4.85
CA PHE A 196 -19.02 1.06 4.69
C PHE A 196 -18.67 0.47 3.31
N SER A 197 -19.58 0.48 2.33
CA SER A 197 -19.31 -0.05 0.98
C SER A 197 -18.08 0.58 0.35
N ARG A 198 -17.95 1.91 0.45
CA ARG A 198 -16.83 2.67 -0.10
C ARG A 198 -15.49 2.27 0.52
N GLU A 199 -15.42 2.21 1.84
CA GLU A 199 -14.23 1.77 2.57
C GLU A 199 -13.87 0.33 2.21
N THR A 200 -14.87 -0.56 2.11
CA THR A 200 -14.69 -1.96 1.72
C THR A 200 -14.10 -2.08 0.31
N ASN A 201 -14.58 -1.29 -0.64
CA ASN A 201 -14.03 -1.25 -2.00
C ASN A 201 -12.56 -0.82 -2.02
N TYR A 202 -12.17 0.17 -1.20
CA TYR A 202 -10.75 0.57 -1.07
C TYR A 202 -9.90 -0.55 -0.49
N VAL A 203 -10.38 -1.24 0.54
CA VAL A 203 -9.70 -2.40 1.14
C VAL A 203 -9.54 -3.51 0.10
N VAL A 204 -10.62 -3.88 -0.59
CA VAL A 204 -10.58 -4.97 -1.59
C VAL A 204 -9.67 -4.62 -2.77
N ALA A 205 -9.71 -3.39 -3.29
CA ALA A 205 -8.80 -2.96 -4.36
C ALA A 205 -7.33 -3.14 -3.96
N ASN A 206 -6.97 -2.77 -2.72
CA ASN A 206 -5.61 -2.96 -2.21
C ASN A 206 -5.27 -4.45 -1.99
N LEU A 207 -6.16 -5.26 -1.44
CA LEU A 207 -5.92 -6.70 -1.26
C LEU A 207 -5.77 -7.43 -2.60
N GLN A 208 -6.59 -7.09 -3.61
CA GLN A 208 -6.48 -7.63 -4.97
C GLN A 208 -5.11 -7.30 -5.57
N MET A 209 -4.64 -6.06 -5.39
CA MET A 209 -3.36 -5.62 -5.93
C MET A 209 -2.17 -6.24 -5.18
N LEU A 210 -2.16 -6.16 -3.85
CA LEU A 210 -0.94 -6.41 -3.05
C LEU A 210 -0.81 -7.87 -2.61
N ILE A 211 -1.92 -8.58 -2.43
CA ILE A 211 -1.94 -9.95 -1.89
C ILE A 211 -2.29 -10.96 -2.98
N LEU A 212 -3.33 -10.69 -3.76
CA LEU A 212 -3.81 -11.61 -4.79
C LEU A 212 -3.10 -11.42 -6.14
N ASN A 213 -2.24 -10.42 -6.26
CA ASN A 213 -1.54 -10.08 -7.50
C ASN A 213 -2.48 -10.01 -8.72
N SER A 214 -3.63 -9.37 -8.52
CA SER A 214 -4.71 -9.23 -9.51
C SER A 214 -4.93 -7.76 -9.89
N PRO A 215 -3.99 -7.15 -10.63
CA PRO A 215 -4.01 -5.73 -10.95
C PRO A 215 -5.25 -5.33 -11.76
N GLN A 216 -5.70 -6.15 -12.70
CA GLN A 216 -6.88 -5.87 -13.52
C GLN A 216 -8.15 -5.76 -12.66
N THR A 217 -8.32 -6.67 -11.69
CA THR A 217 -9.47 -6.63 -10.78
C THR A 217 -9.43 -5.38 -9.90
N SER A 218 -8.24 -5.01 -9.39
CA SER A 218 -8.11 -3.78 -8.61
C SER A 218 -8.47 -2.54 -9.43
N TRP A 219 -8.07 -2.51 -10.71
CA TRP A 219 -8.38 -1.42 -11.62
C TRP A 219 -9.88 -1.32 -11.93
N GLN A 220 -10.55 -2.46 -12.15
CA GLN A 220 -12.01 -2.50 -12.36
C GLN A 220 -12.78 -1.90 -11.17
N ILE A 221 -12.34 -2.16 -9.94
CA ILE A 221 -12.98 -1.61 -8.74
C ILE A 221 -12.88 -0.07 -8.71
N VAL A 222 -11.70 0.48 -8.98
CA VAL A 222 -11.47 1.94 -8.89
C VAL A 222 -11.91 2.72 -10.14
N THR A 223 -12.42 2.04 -11.15
CA THR A 223 -13.01 2.62 -12.36
C THR A 223 -14.49 2.26 -12.55
N ALA A 224 -15.09 1.62 -11.56
CA ALA A 224 -16.52 1.30 -11.57
C ALA A 224 -17.37 2.59 -11.64
N PRO A 225 -18.56 2.56 -12.27
CA PRO A 225 -19.39 3.76 -12.44
C PRO A 225 -19.83 4.42 -11.13
N ASP A 226 -19.91 3.66 -10.05
CA ASP A 226 -20.26 4.10 -8.69
C ASP A 226 -19.06 4.49 -7.83
N TYR A 227 -17.84 4.45 -8.40
CA TYR A 227 -16.63 4.89 -7.72
C TYR A 227 -16.69 6.41 -7.47
N PRO A 228 -16.29 6.91 -6.29
CA PRO A 228 -16.32 8.34 -6.00
C PRO A 228 -15.52 9.16 -7.00
N ASP A 229 -16.00 10.36 -7.30
CA ASP A 229 -15.30 11.27 -8.21
C ASP A 229 -13.94 11.68 -7.62
N TYR A 230 -12.88 11.16 -8.19
CA TYR A 230 -11.50 11.38 -7.77
C TYR A 230 -11.03 12.85 -7.86
N LYS A 231 -11.79 13.72 -8.54
CA LYS A 231 -11.49 15.16 -8.63
C LYS A 231 -12.01 15.93 -7.42
N THR A 232 -12.97 15.37 -6.70
CA THR A 232 -13.61 15.99 -5.52
C THR A 232 -13.44 15.18 -4.24
N ASP A 233 -12.78 14.02 -4.33
CA ASP A 233 -12.51 13.10 -3.25
C ASP A 233 -11.04 12.74 -3.20
N LEU A 234 -10.33 13.23 -2.18
CA LEU A 234 -8.88 13.10 -2.09
C LEU A 234 -8.42 11.67 -1.82
N LEU A 235 -9.16 10.89 -1.01
CA LEU A 235 -8.82 9.48 -0.76
C LEU A 235 -9.12 8.62 -1.99
N ALA A 236 -10.23 8.87 -2.69
CA ALA A 236 -10.52 8.22 -3.95
C ALA A 236 -9.46 8.53 -5.02
N ASN A 237 -9.02 9.79 -5.08
CA ASN A 237 -7.91 10.20 -5.96
C ASN A 237 -6.64 9.37 -5.67
N PHE A 238 -6.25 9.29 -4.41
CA PHE A 238 -5.07 8.52 -4.00
C PHE A 238 -5.21 7.03 -4.37
N VAL A 239 -6.32 6.39 -3.99
CA VAL A 239 -6.51 4.94 -4.25
C VAL A 239 -6.51 4.66 -5.75
N ARG A 240 -7.27 5.43 -6.55
CA ARG A 240 -7.33 5.26 -8.00
C ARG A 240 -5.96 5.49 -8.66
N GLY A 241 -5.28 6.58 -8.30
CA GLY A 241 -3.96 6.90 -8.84
C GLY A 241 -2.93 5.83 -8.47
N HIS A 242 -2.94 5.33 -7.24
CA HIS A 242 -2.07 4.24 -6.81
C HIS A 242 -2.33 2.95 -7.60
N MET A 243 -3.60 2.59 -7.84
CA MET A 243 -3.92 1.43 -8.69
C MET A 243 -3.47 1.65 -10.13
N ALA A 244 -3.57 2.87 -10.67
CA ALA A 244 -3.04 3.19 -12.01
C ALA A 244 -1.52 2.97 -12.09
N VAL A 245 -0.76 3.47 -11.11
CA VAL A 245 0.71 3.24 -11.03
C VAL A 245 1.02 1.75 -11.04
N LYS A 246 0.34 0.97 -10.20
CA LYS A 246 0.57 -0.48 -10.07
C LYS A 246 0.18 -1.29 -11.31
N ASN A 247 -0.71 -0.75 -12.13
CA ASN A 247 -1.11 -1.35 -13.41
C ASN A 247 -0.25 -0.88 -14.61
N GLY A 248 0.77 -0.04 -14.38
CA GLY A 248 1.58 0.54 -15.47
C GLY A 248 0.86 1.63 -16.28
N PHE A 249 -0.26 2.16 -15.78
CA PHE A 249 -1.02 3.22 -16.45
C PHE A 249 -0.51 4.61 -16.02
N ASN A 250 0.77 4.85 -16.28
CA ASN A 250 1.48 6.00 -15.73
C ASN A 250 0.90 7.36 -16.16
N ASP A 251 0.47 7.51 -17.42
CA ASP A 251 -0.16 8.76 -17.88
C ASP A 251 -1.49 9.03 -17.18
N ILE A 252 -2.29 7.98 -16.91
CA ILE A 252 -3.52 8.09 -16.13
C ILE A 252 -3.20 8.46 -14.68
N ALA A 253 -2.15 7.89 -14.10
CA ALA A 253 -1.71 8.23 -12.74
C ALA A 253 -1.29 9.70 -12.63
N ILE A 254 -0.52 10.22 -13.59
CA ILE A 254 -0.11 11.63 -13.65
C ILE A 254 -1.33 12.55 -13.75
N GLU A 255 -2.26 12.25 -14.67
CA GLU A 255 -3.50 13.01 -14.80
C GLU A 255 -4.30 13.00 -13.48
N ASN A 256 -4.47 11.82 -12.90
CA ASN A 256 -5.20 11.63 -11.65
C ASN A 256 -4.61 12.47 -10.50
N PHE A 257 -3.31 12.38 -10.26
CA PHE A 257 -2.65 13.11 -9.17
C PHE A 257 -2.58 14.63 -9.42
N ASN A 258 -2.47 15.08 -10.67
CA ASN A 258 -2.58 16.50 -11.01
C ASN A 258 -3.96 17.07 -10.69
N ASN A 259 -5.01 16.26 -10.79
CA ASN A 259 -6.39 16.63 -10.46
C ASN A 259 -6.75 16.35 -8.97
N ALA A 260 -5.78 15.99 -8.12
CA ALA A 260 -6.03 15.81 -6.70
C ALA A 260 -6.57 17.13 -6.08
N PRO A 261 -7.68 17.09 -5.32
CA PRO A 261 -8.21 18.29 -4.70
C PRO A 261 -7.24 18.87 -3.67
N LYS A 262 -6.97 20.18 -3.78
CA LYS A 262 -5.99 20.92 -2.96
C LYS A 262 -6.59 22.15 -2.29
N SER A 263 -7.91 22.33 -2.33
CA SER A 263 -8.58 23.48 -1.73
C SER A 263 -8.52 23.44 -0.19
N LYS A 264 -8.71 24.62 0.45
CA LYS A 264 -8.83 24.72 1.89
C LYS A 264 -9.94 23.79 2.40
N GLY A 265 -9.69 23.08 3.49
CA GLY A 265 -10.62 22.13 4.10
C GLY A 265 -10.27 20.66 3.86
N TYR A 266 -9.47 20.35 2.83
CA TYR A 266 -8.88 19.03 2.70
C TYR A 266 -7.62 18.89 3.57
N MET A 267 -7.36 17.67 4.01
CA MET A 267 -6.09 17.30 4.64
C MET A 267 -4.93 17.45 3.64
N ASN A 268 -3.77 17.89 4.08
CA ASN A 268 -2.56 17.86 3.27
C ASN A 268 -2.12 16.39 3.06
N PHE A 269 -1.95 15.99 1.80
CA PHE A 269 -1.59 14.63 1.44
C PHE A 269 -0.31 14.64 0.58
N TYR A 270 0.82 14.94 1.21
CA TYR A 270 2.10 15.10 0.52
C TYR A 270 2.60 13.83 -0.17
N TYR A 271 2.19 12.64 0.26
CA TYR A 271 2.56 11.40 -0.41
C TYR A 271 2.05 11.31 -1.87
N ILE A 272 0.97 12.04 -2.21
CA ILE A 272 0.55 12.20 -3.61
C ILE A 272 1.61 12.93 -4.44
N ASP A 273 2.32 13.91 -3.86
CA ASP A 273 3.41 14.61 -4.54
C ASP A 273 4.59 13.67 -4.81
N TYR A 274 4.91 12.78 -3.86
CA TYR A 274 5.91 11.73 -4.07
C TYR A 274 5.52 10.82 -5.24
N LEU A 275 4.29 10.29 -5.25
CA LEU A 275 3.81 9.43 -6.34
C LEU A 275 3.77 10.14 -7.69
N LEU A 276 3.32 11.39 -7.73
CA LEU A 276 3.33 12.21 -8.95
C LEU A 276 4.76 12.41 -9.46
N GLY A 277 5.69 12.69 -8.57
CA GLY A 277 7.09 12.84 -8.92
C GLY A 277 7.70 11.57 -9.48
N MET A 278 7.40 10.41 -8.88
CA MET A 278 7.79 9.11 -9.38
C MET A 278 7.26 8.87 -10.80
N CYS A 279 5.97 9.07 -11.01
CA CYS A 279 5.34 8.90 -12.32
C CYS A 279 5.96 9.83 -13.39
N LYS A 280 6.26 11.06 -13.02
CA LYS A 280 6.94 12.01 -13.93
C LYS A 280 8.39 11.62 -14.21
N MET A 281 9.11 11.08 -13.21
CA MET A 281 10.44 10.50 -13.43
C MET A 281 10.38 9.33 -14.42
N ASP A 282 9.42 8.44 -14.27
CA ASP A 282 9.22 7.29 -15.15
C ASP A 282 8.89 7.71 -16.58
N ARG A 283 8.21 8.83 -16.78
CA ARG A 283 7.93 9.43 -18.09
C ARG A 283 9.10 10.28 -18.62
N LEU A 284 10.11 10.55 -17.79
CA LEU A 284 11.26 11.44 -18.07
C LEU A 284 10.86 12.90 -18.27
N ASP A 285 9.87 13.39 -17.53
CA ASP A 285 9.40 14.77 -17.60
C ASP A 285 10.45 15.76 -17.09
N ALA A 286 10.51 16.93 -17.73
CA ALA A 286 11.49 17.96 -17.40
C ALA A 286 11.32 18.61 -16.02
N ASP A 287 10.15 18.47 -15.41
CA ASP A 287 9.75 19.01 -14.11
C ASP A 287 9.46 17.92 -13.05
N ALA A 288 9.97 16.70 -13.26
CA ALA A 288 9.72 15.57 -12.36
C ALA A 288 10.25 15.80 -10.94
N ASN A 289 11.28 16.62 -10.76
CA ASN A 289 11.82 16.99 -9.46
C ASN A 289 10.86 17.86 -8.62
N VAL A 290 10.00 18.68 -9.26
CA VAL A 290 9.18 19.69 -8.57
C VAL A 290 8.26 19.07 -7.50
N PRO A 291 7.44 18.05 -7.80
CA PRO A 291 6.62 17.42 -6.77
C PRO A 291 7.45 16.65 -5.74
N LEU A 292 8.59 16.03 -6.12
CA LEU A 292 9.48 15.35 -5.18
C LEU A 292 10.11 16.34 -4.18
N GLU A 293 10.59 17.49 -4.66
CA GLU A 293 11.16 18.55 -3.81
C GLU A 293 10.10 19.12 -2.84
N ARG A 294 8.84 19.26 -3.28
CA ARG A 294 7.75 19.64 -2.39
C ARG A 294 7.49 18.57 -1.33
N PHE A 295 7.47 17.29 -1.71
CA PHE A 295 7.31 16.20 -0.77
C PHE A 295 8.39 16.22 0.32
N VAL A 296 9.67 16.24 -0.02
CA VAL A 296 10.76 16.20 0.97
C VAL A 296 10.84 17.45 1.83
N LYS A 297 10.28 18.57 1.38
CA LYS A 297 10.19 19.82 2.14
C LYS A 297 9.05 19.81 3.16
N GLU A 298 7.87 19.35 2.75
CA GLU A 298 6.63 19.52 3.52
C GLU A 298 6.27 18.30 4.37
N PHE A 299 6.65 17.08 3.93
CA PHE A 299 6.33 15.84 4.64
C PHE A 299 7.12 15.75 5.94
N LYS A 300 6.42 15.41 7.03
CA LYS A 300 7.00 15.33 8.39
C LYS A 300 7.27 13.90 8.85
N GLY A 301 6.85 12.92 8.05
CA GLY A 301 7.09 11.51 8.32
C GLY A 301 8.50 11.06 7.99
N ARG A 302 8.71 9.74 8.00
CA ARG A 302 10.06 9.14 7.82
C ARG A 302 10.17 8.27 6.59
N ASN A 303 9.05 7.66 6.14
CA ASN A 303 9.06 6.71 5.03
C ASN A 303 9.08 7.42 3.68
N TYR A 304 9.73 6.81 2.70
CA TYR A 304 9.91 7.31 1.33
C TYR A 304 10.77 8.57 1.19
N LEU A 305 11.34 9.10 2.28
CA LEU A 305 12.20 10.30 2.20
C LEU A 305 13.55 9.98 1.54
N LYS A 306 14.19 8.86 1.91
CA LYS A 306 15.46 8.46 1.28
C LYS A 306 15.26 8.20 -0.20
N ASP A 307 14.19 7.48 -0.56
CA ASP A 307 13.84 7.20 -1.93
C ASP A 307 13.55 8.48 -2.73
N ALA A 308 12.80 9.42 -2.17
CA ALA A 308 12.53 10.70 -2.82
C ALA A 308 13.81 11.51 -3.07
N TYR A 309 14.72 11.60 -2.10
CA TYR A 309 16.01 12.25 -2.28
C TYR A 309 16.86 11.56 -3.35
N GLN A 310 16.87 10.23 -3.41
CA GLN A 310 17.52 9.47 -4.48
C GLN A 310 16.93 9.82 -5.85
N LYS A 311 15.60 9.90 -5.98
CA LYS A 311 14.94 10.21 -7.26
C LYS A 311 15.22 11.65 -7.72
N ILE A 312 15.29 12.59 -6.79
CA ILE A 312 15.75 13.95 -7.10
C ILE A 312 17.21 13.91 -7.58
N GLY A 313 18.06 13.15 -6.92
CA GLY A 313 19.44 12.91 -7.36
C GLY A 313 19.48 12.33 -8.78
N TRP A 314 18.71 11.28 -9.06
CA TRP A 314 18.61 10.70 -10.42
C TRP A 314 18.18 11.70 -11.48
N PHE A 315 17.22 12.57 -11.15
CA PHE A 315 16.79 13.63 -12.06
C PHE A 315 17.99 14.51 -12.49
N TYR A 316 18.84 14.92 -11.54
CA TYR A 316 20.02 15.72 -11.84
C TYR A 316 21.13 14.91 -12.54
N LEU A 317 21.32 13.64 -12.16
CA LEU A 317 22.24 12.74 -12.87
C LEU A 317 21.87 12.59 -14.36
N LEU A 318 20.58 12.43 -14.67
CA LEU A 318 20.09 12.34 -16.04
C LEU A 318 20.26 13.63 -16.86
N LYS A 319 20.45 14.76 -16.17
CA LYS A 319 20.81 16.07 -16.79
C LYS A 319 22.33 16.31 -16.85
N GLY A 320 23.15 15.36 -16.40
CA GLY A 320 24.61 15.49 -16.35
C GLY A 320 25.13 16.33 -15.18
N ASP A 321 24.29 16.62 -14.17
CA ASP A 321 24.67 17.39 -12.99
C ASP A 321 25.02 16.45 -11.81
N GLU A 322 26.23 15.93 -11.85
CA GLU A 322 26.73 15.04 -10.81
C GLU A 322 26.90 15.74 -9.46
N THR A 323 27.10 17.06 -9.44
CA THR A 323 27.23 17.83 -8.22
C THR A 323 25.90 17.79 -7.44
N ARG A 324 24.79 18.11 -8.11
CA ARG A 324 23.47 18.03 -7.47
C ARG A 324 23.05 16.58 -7.19
N TYR A 325 23.39 15.61 -8.02
CA TYR A 325 23.20 14.20 -7.72
C TYR A 325 23.81 13.84 -6.36
N ASN A 326 25.09 14.09 -6.18
CA ASN A 326 25.81 13.78 -4.95
C ASN A 326 25.27 14.58 -3.74
N PHE A 327 24.86 15.82 -3.92
CA PHE A 327 24.23 16.64 -2.89
C PHE A 327 22.97 15.98 -2.34
N TYR A 328 22.06 15.53 -3.22
CA TYR A 328 20.82 14.87 -2.81
C TYR A 328 21.07 13.48 -2.22
N LEU A 329 22.04 12.73 -2.73
CA LEU A 329 22.45 11.45 -2.13
C LEU A 329 23.00 11.63 -0.70
N GLY A 330 23.59 12.79 -0.37
CA GLY A 330 23.96 13.15 0.99
C GLY A 330 22.78 13.12 1.97
N PHE A 331 21.61 13.57 1.53
CA PHE A 331 20.38 13.50 2.35
C PHE A 331 19.87 12.07 2.52
N CYS A 332 20.03 11.17 1.55
CA CYS A 332 19.68 9.76 1.70
C CYS A 332 20.39 9.09 2.90
N LYS A 333 21.61 9.52 3.21
CA LYS A 333 22.38 9.01 4.36
C LYS A 333 21.81 9.51 5.71
N GLN A 334 21.26 10.71 5.74
CA GLN A 334 20.96 11.45 6.98
C GLN A 334 19.46 11.53 7.31
N LYS A 335 18.59 11.55 6.30
CA LYS A 335 17.16 11.83 6.44
C LYS A 335 16.32 10.57 6.22
N GLY A 336 15.16 10.49 6.89
CA GLY A 336 14.18 9.43 6.69
C GLY A 336 14.47 8.11 7.42
N GLY A 337 13.50 7.21 7.37
CA GLY A 337 13.55 5.85 7.93
C GLY A 337 14.06 4.81 6.93
N GLU A 338 14.00 3.54 7.35
CA GLU A 338 14.40 2.38 6.54
C GLU A 338 13.33 1.26 6.60
N LEU A 339 12.08 1.65 6.84
CA LEU A 339 10.99 0.67 6.89
C LEU A 339 10.69 0.10 5.49
N THR A 340 10.71 0.96 4.47
CA THR A 340 10.41 0.53 3.09
C THR A 340 11.66 0.00 2.38
N ASP A 341 11.46 -0.96 1.46
CA ASP A 341 12.57 -1.48 0.65
C ASP A 341 13.15 -0.40 -0.27
N SER A 342 12.34 0.56 -0.73
CA SER A 342 12.80 1.71 -1.52
C SER A 342 13.79 2.57 -0.74
N ASP A 343 13.50 2.90 0.53
CA ASP A 343 14.40 3.68 1.38
C ASP A 343 15.70 2.93 1.67
N LYS A 344 15.63 1.61 1.92
CA LYS A 344 16.82 0.76 2.10
C LYS A 344 17.73 0.81 0.87
N GLN A 345 17.15 0.66 -0.33
CA GLN A 345 17.91 0.69 -1.58
C GLN A 345 18.49 2.07 -1.88
N ALA A 346 17.75 3.13 -1.60
CA ALA A 346 18.26 4.50 -1.72
C ALA A 346 19.49 4.73 -0.81
N LYS A 347 19.46 4.22 0.42
CA LYS A 347 20.57 4.25 1.34
C LYS A 347 21.77 3.46 0.82
N VAL A 348 21.56 2.22 0.34
CA VAL A 348 22.63 1.37 -0.22
C VAL A 348 23.33 2.08 -1.39
N GLU A 349 22.59 2.68 -2.32
CA GLU A 349 23.16 3.45 -3.42
C GLU A 349 23.99 4.64 -2.88
N ALA A 350 23.41 5.41 -1.95
CA ALA A 350 24.07 6.56 -1.37
C ALA A 350 25.38 6.19 -0.64
N GLU A 351 25.41 5.06 0.08
CA GLU A 351 26.57 4.56 0.80
C GLU A 351 27.64 3.98 -0.15
N SER A 352 27.23 3.33 -1.24
CA SER A 352 28.14 2.76 -2.22
C SER A 352 28.96 3.82 -2.96
N GLY A 353 28.43 5.03 -3.11
CA GLY A 353 29.02 6.09 -3.90
C GLY A 353 29.09 5.79 -5.41
N ILE A 354 28.42 4.72 -5.87
CA ILE A 354 28.41 4.30 -7.29
C ILE A 354 27.12 4.76 -7.94
N ALA A 355 27.22 5.73 -8.84
CA ALA A 355 26.09 6.21 -9.62
C ALA A 355 25.59 5.13 -10.60
N PRO A 356 24.26 5.01 -10.80
CA PRO A 356 23.72 4.15 -11.87
C PRO A 356 24.14 4.67 -13.23
N ASN A 357 24.26 3.77 -14.22
CA ASN A 357 24.47 4.16 -15.60
C ASN A 357 23.29 4.99 -16.11
N PRO A 358 23.48 6.24 -16.56
CA PRO A 358 22.38 7.13 -16.94
C PRO A 358 21.51 6.60 -18.08
N PHE A 359 22.09 5.85 -19.01
CA PHE A 359 21.33 5.22 -20.10
C PHE A 359 20.43 4.11 -19.58
N LEU A 360 20.97 3.18 -18.79
CA LEU A 360 20.20 2.07 -18.21
C LEU A 360 19.18 2.58 -17.19
N LEU A 361 19.48 3.66 -16.49
CA LEU A 361 18.54 4.33 -15.61
C LEU A 361 17.32 4.87 -16.37
N LYS A 362 17.51 5.51 -17.54
CA LYS A 362 16.38 5.93 -18.39
C LYS A 362 15.56 4.75 -18.86
N VAL A 363 16.19 3.65 -19.29
CA VAL A 363 15.50 2.41 -19.68
C VAL A 363 14.68 1.85 -18.51
N ARG A 364 15.27 1.83 -17.31
CA ARG A 364 14.59 1.40 -16.09
C ARG A 364 13.34 2.23 -15.79
N LEU A 365 13.47 3.55 -15.80
CA LEU A 365 12.36 4.46 -15.54
C LEU A 365 11.21 4.28 -16.54
N GLN A 366 11.55 4.20 -17.83
CA GLN A 366 10.53 3.93 -18.87
C GLN A 366 9.86 2.57 -18.69
N GLN A 367 10.60 1.53 -18.27
CA GLN A 367 10.05 0.22 -17.97
C GLN A 367 9.11 0.29 -16.75
N ASP A 368 9.55 0.94 -15.66
CA ASP A 368 8.80 1.04 -14.40
C ASP A 368 7.48 1.83 -14.61
N GLY A 369 7.46 2.80 -15.53
CA GLY A 369 6.27 3.55 -15.94
C GLY A 369 5.36 2.86 -16.96
N GLY A 370 5.70 1.64 -17.43
CA GLY A 370 4.91 0.93 -18.45
C GLY A 370 5.16 1.39 -19.90
N TYR A 371 6.17 2.23 -20.15
CA TYR A 371 6.51 2.71 -21.50
C TYR A 371 7.40 1.71 -22.23
N TYR A 372 6.96 0.46 -22.34
CA TYR A 372 7.76 -0.66 -22.84
C TYR A 372 8.28 -0.46 -24.25
N ASP A 373 7.49 0.12 -25.17
CA ASP A 373 7.91 0.38 -26.54
C ASP A 373 9.02 1.43 -26.62
N LYS A 374 8.93 2.48 -25.81
CA LYS A 374 9.99 3.49 -25.70
C LYS A 374 11.26 2.88 -25.12
N ALA A 375 11.15 2.07 -24.07
CA ALA A 375 12.27 1.37 -23.46
C ALA A 375 12.97 0.42 -24.45
N LEU A 376 12.20 -0.37 -25.24
CA LEU A 376 12.76 -1.23 -26.30
C LEU A 376 13.43 -0.43 -27.41
N SER A 377 12.83 0.70 -27.82
CA SER A 377 13.43 1.57 -28.85
C SER A 377 14.77 2.13 -28.38
N MET A 378 14.93 2.41 -27.08
CA MET A 378 16.23 2.82 -26.53
C MET A 378 17.26 1.69 -26.57
N LEU A 379 16.85 0.44 -26.31
CA LEU A 379 17.74 -0.72 -26.35
C LEU A 379 18.10 -1.16 -27.79
N ALA A 380 17.34 -0.74 -28.79
CA ALA A 380 17.55 -1.13 -30.17
C ALA A 380 18.95 -0.70 -30.67
N GLY A 381 19.66 -1.63 -31.29
CA GLY A 381 21.03 -1.41 -31.78
C GLY A 381 22.11 -1.38 -30.69
N LYS A 382 21.75 -1.62 -29.43
CA LYS A 382 22.68 -1.76 -28.31
C LYS A 382 22.96 -3.23 -28.00
N SER A 383 24.15 -3.48 -27.49
CA SER A 383 24.60 -4.79 -27.00
C SER A 383 25.32 -4.67 -25.65
N THR A 384 25.70 -5.79 -25.09
CA THR A 384 26.53 -5.79 -23.86
C THR A 384 27.90 -5.14 -24.08
N ASP A 385 28.40 -5.04 -25.33
CA ASP A 385 29.71 -4.52 -25.61
C ASP A 385 29.74 -2.98 -25.59
N ASP A 386 28.57 -2.34 -25.64
CA ASP A 386 28.43 -0.90 -25.43
C ASP A 386 28.70 -0.45 -23.99
N PHE A 387 28.83 -1.37 -23.02
CA PHE A 387 29.04 -1.07 -21.62
C PHE A 387 30.41 -1.55 -21.14
N LEU A 388 31.09 -0.72 -20.33
CA LEU A 388 32.39 -1.08 -19.78
C LEU A 388 32.23 -1.92 -18.50
N ALA A 389 31.37 -1.49 -17.59
CA ALA A 389 31.20 -2.14 -16.29
C ALA A 389 30.40 -3.45 -16.43
N ILE A 390 30.87 -4.51 -15.75
CA ILE A 390 30.20 -5.80 -15.76
C ILE A 390 28.77 -5.70 -15.19
N LYS A 391 28.55 -4.83 -14.21
CA LYS A 391 27.23 -4.55 -13.65
C LYS A 391 26.26 -4.07 -14.74
N ASP A 392 26.70 -3.14 -15.57
CA ASP A 392 25.88 -2.55 -16.64
C ASP A 392 25.58 -3.57 -17.74
N LYS A 393 26.53 -4.45 -18.08
CA LYS A 393 26.31 -5.56 -19.02
C LYS A 393 25.23 -6.52 -18.52
N ILE A 394 25.23 -6.84 -17.23
CA ILE A 394 24.24 -7.70 -16.60
C ILE A 394 22.88 -6.96 -16.52
N GLU A 395 22.88 -5.69 -16.12
CA GLU A 395 21.66 -4.88 -16.05
C GLU A 395 21.00 -4.71 -17.44
N PHE A 396 21.78 -4.48 -18.50
CA PHE A 396 21.25 -4.40 -19.86
C PHE A 396 20.43 -5.62 -20.25
N THR A 397 20.99 -6.83 -20.08
CA THR A 397 20.26 -8.07 -20.39
C THR A 397 19.05 -8.26 -19.49
N TYR A 398 19.15 -7.89 -18.22
CA TYR A 398 18.05 -7.94 -17.26
C TYR A 398 16.89 -7.00 -17.66
N ARG A 399 17.18 -5.73 -18.04
CA ARG A 399 16.16 -4.78 -18.49
C ARG A 399 15.45 -5.28 -19.74
N ALA A 400 16.21 -5.77 -20.73
CA ALA A 400 15.62 -6.37 -21.92
C ALA A 400 14.68 -7.54 -21.57
N ALA A 401 15.12 -8.46 -20.69
CA ALA A 401 14.32 -9.58 -20.24
C ALA A 401 12.99 -9.12 -19.60
N ARG A 402 13.07 -8.16 -18.70
CA ARG A 402 11.89 -7.62 -18.00
C ARG A 402 10.91 -6.97 -18.96
N ILE A 403 11.39 -6.15 -19.90
CA ILE A 403 10.53 -5.46 -20.85
C ILE A 403 9.83 -6.44 -21.79
N TYR A 404 10.55 -7.43 -22.34
CA TYR A 404 9.92 -8.48 -23.16
C TYR A 404 8.89 -9.29 -22.38
N HIS A 405 9.16 -9.60 -21.10
CA HIS A 405 8.23 -10.31 -20.24
C HIS A 405 6.92 -9.52 -20.05
N GLU A 406 7.02 -8.24 -19.70
CA GLU A 406 5.85 -7.36 -19.50
C GLU A 406 5.05 -7.15 -20.80
N LYS A 407 5.71 -7.21 -21.96
CA LYS A 407 5.05 -7.19 -23.28
C LYS A 407 4.44 -8.52 -23.70
N GLY A 408 4.66 -9.60 -22.96
CA GLY A 408 4.17 -10.94 -23.28
C GLY A 408 5.02 -11.71 -24.31
N ASP A 409 6.18 -11.18 -24.76
CA ASP A 409 7.14 -11.92 -25.59
C ASP A 409 7.98 -12.84 -24.70
N ILE A 410 7.34 -13.95 -24.27
CA ILE A 410 7.89 -14.87 -23.27
C ILE A 410 9.16 -15.56 -23.78
N GLU A 411 9.26 -15.85 -25.09
CA GLU A 411 10.45 -16.49 -25.67
C GLU A 411 11.68 -15.61 -25.54
N LYS A 412 11.59 -14.36 -25.95
CA LYS A 412 12.70 -13.40 -25.78
C LYS A 412 12.99 -13.12 -24.31
N ALA A 413 11.95 -13.03 -23.47
CA ALA A 413 12.16 -12.86 -22.04
C ALA A 413 13.00 -13.99 -21.45
N ILE A 414 12.68 -15.26 -21.77
CA ILE A 414 13.44 -16.43 -21.32
C ILE A 414 14.91 -16.33 -21.79
N GLN A 415 15.16 -16.02 -23.07
CA GLN A 415 16.51 -15.91 -23.61
C GLN A 415 17.34 -14.86 -22.86
N PHE A 416 16.77 -13.68 -22.65
CA PHE A 416 17.45 -12.58 -21.95
C PHE A 416 17.63 -12.86 -20.45
N TYR A 417 16.66 -13.49 -19.76
CA TYR A 417 16.83 -13.92 -18.39
C TYR A 417 17.95 -14.96 -18.25
N GLN A 418 18.04 -15.94 -19.15
CA GLN A 418 19.13 -16.93 -19.16
C GLN A 418 20.49 -16.26 -19.39
N SER A 419 20.56 -15.30 -20.34
CA SER A 419 21.76 -14.51 -20.56
C SER A 419 22.18 -13.71 -19.32
N THR A 420 21.20 -13.13 -18.60
CA THR A 420 21.44 -12.39 -17.35
C THR A 420 22.02 -13.30 -16.27
N ILE A 421 21.46 -14.50 -16.12
CA ILE A 421 21.96 -15.49 -15.17
C ILE A 421 23.39 -15.88 -15.51
N ALA A 422 23.66 -16.29 -16.76
CA ALA A 422 24.97 -16.73 -17.19
C ALA A 422 26.07 -15.69 -16.96
N ARG A 423 25.73 -14.40 -17.11
CA ARG A 423 26.65 -13.27 -16.88
C ARG A 423 26.77 -12.89 -15.42
N GLY A 424 25.67 -13.04 -14.63
CA GLY A 424 25.51 -12.42 -13.33
C GLY A 424 25.61 -13.33 -12.12
N GLU A 425 25.50 -14.66 -12.26
CA GLU A 425 25.36 -15.60 -11.13
C GLU A 425 26.52 -15.59 -10.12
N LYS A 426 27.72 -15.14 -10.55
CA LYS A 426 28.94 -15.03 -9.73
C LYS A 426 29.11 -13.68 -9.04
N TYR A 427 28.23 -12.70 -9.34
CA TYR A 427 28.32 -11.34 -8.84
C TYR A 427 27.25 -11.07 -7.77
N PRO A 428 27.48 -10.10 -6.87
CA PRO A 428 26.57 -9.83 -5.74
C PRO A 428 25.29 -9.08 -6.16
N TYR A 429 25.10 -8.78 -7.43
CA TYR A 429 23.94 -8.03 -7.92
C TYR A 429 22.69 -8.89 -7.99
N TYR A 430 21.53 -8.31 -7.66
CA TYR A 430 20.25 -9.01 -7.64
C TYR A 430 19.73 -9.47 -9.01
N PHE A 431 20.26 -8.96 -10.10
CA PHE A 431 19.72 -9.17 -11.46
C PHE A 431 19.62 -10.66 -11.84
N ALA A 432 20.66 -11.43 -11.55
CA ALA A 432 20.68 -12.85 -11.86
C ALA A 432 19.71 -13.66 -10.99
N ALA A 433 19.65 -13.38 -9.69
CA ALA A 433 18.73 -14.04 -8.77
C ALA A 433 17.27 -13.73 -9.13
N ASN A 434 16.96 -12.45 -9.46
CA ASN A 434 15.63 -12.07 -9.88
C ASN A 434 15.26 -12.65 -11.26
N SER A 435 16.23 -12.78 -12.17
CA SER A 435 16.01 -13.50 -13.45
C SER A 435 15.66 -14.96 -13.23
N ALA A 436 16.34 -15.63 -12.31
CA ALA A 436 16.02 -17.02 -11.97
C ALA A 436 14.61 -17.13 -11.34
N LEU A 437 14.24 -16.21 -10.45
CA LEU A 437 12.88 -16.14 -9.89
C LEU A 437 11.83 -16.01 -11.01
N HIS A 438 12.02 -15.07 -11.95
CA HIS A 438 11.09 -14.88 -13.06
C HIS A 438 10.99 -16.07 -13.98
N LEU A 439 12.10 -16.77 -14.28
CA LEU A 439 12.06 -18.03 -15.03
C LEU A 439 11.28 -19.11 -14.28
N GLY A 440 11.49 -19.25 -12.97
CA GLY A 440 10.68 -20.13 -12.15
C GLY A 440 9.20 -19.87 -12.28
N LEU A 441 8.78 -18.60 -12.18
CA LEU A 441 7.38 -18.19 -12.32
C LEU A 441 6.83 -18.43 -13.74
N ILE A 442 7.63 -18.14 -14.79
CA ILE A 442 7.23 -18.40 -16.17
C ILE A 442 6.97 -19.90 -16.37
N TYR A 443 7.89 -20.78 -15.94
CA TYR A 443 7.73 -22.22 -16.10
C TYR A 443 6.62 -22.79 -15.22
N GLU A 444 6.39 -22.25 -14.04
CA GLU A 444 5.22 -22.59 -13.21
C GLU A 444 3.92 -22.30 -13.96
N ASN A 445 3.79 -21.11 -14.55
CA ASN A 445 2.62 -20.72 -15.34
C ASN A 445 2.44 -21.53 -16.62
N GLN A 446 3.52 -22.07 -17.18
CA GLN A 446 3.49 -22.97 -18.34
C GLN A 446 3.17 -24.43 -17.97
N GLY A 447 2.95 -24.74 -16.69
CA GLY A 447 2.72 -26.11 -16.22
C GLY A 447 3.95 -27.02 -16.31
N LEU A 448 5.14 -26.46 -16.18
CA LEU A 448 6.44 -27.15 -16.22
C LEU A 448 7.09 -27.16 -14.81
N PRO A 449 6.56 -27.91 -13.84
CA PRO A 449 6.93 -27.82 -12.43
C PRO A 449 8.41 -28.18 -12.16
N ASP A 450 9.00 -29.11 -12.90
CA ASP A 450 10.39 -29.49 -12.68
C ASP A 450 11.35 -28.36 -13.08
N LYS A 451 11.12 -27.70 -14.22
CA LYS A 451 11.87 -26.51 -14.62
C LYS A 451 11.66 -25.35 -13.65
N ALA A 452 10.43 -25.13 -13.22
CA ALA A 452 10.12 -24.09 -12.22
C ALA A 452 10.90 -24.33 -10.92
N THR A 453 10.91 -25.58 -10.43
CA THR A 453 11.66 -26.00 -9.24
C THR A 453 13.16 -25.73 -9.39
N GLU A 454 13.75 -26.11 -10.52
CA GLU A 454 15.16 -25.86 -10.83
C GLU A 454 15.52 -24.39 -10.69
N TYR A 455 14.73 -23.50 -11.31
CA TYR A 455 15.01 -22.08 -11.29
C TYR A 455 14.73 -21.40 -9.95
N PHE A 456 13.74 -21.86 -9.17
CA PHE A 456 13.55 -21.40 -7.80
C PHE A 456 14.73 -21.79 -6.90
N HIS A 457 15.25 -23.02 -6.99
CA HIS A 457 16.47 -23.42 -6.29
C HIS A 457 17.69 -22.62 -6.75
N LYS A 458 17.80 -22.35 -8.04
CA LYS A 458 18.89 -21.50 -8.58
C LYS A 458 18.82 -20.08 -8.01
N CYS A 459 17.64 -19.49 -7.86
CA CYS A 459 17.45 -18.21 -7.18
C CYS A 459 17.95 -18.25 -5.73
N LEU A 460 17.58 -19.28 -4.96
CA LEU A 460 17.99 -19.43 -3.56
C LEU A 460 19.50 -19.62 -3.39
N ALA A 461 20.16 -20.27 -4.33
CA ALA A 461 21.60 -20.55 -4.28
C ALA A 461 22.48 -19.33 -4.58
N MET A 462 21.92 -18.26 -5.16
CA MET A 462 22.70 -17.06 -5.53
C MET A 462 23.06 -16.22 -4.31
N LYS A 463 24.27 -15.62 -4.34
CA LYS A 463 24.84 -14.84 -3.24
C LYS A 463 24.68 -13.32 -3.45
N ASN A 464 23.55 -12.89 -3.99
CA ASN A 464 23.25 -11.46 -4.11
C ASN A 464 23.06 -10.82 -2.74
N THR A 465 23.45 -9.56 -2.60
CA THR A 465 23.24 -8.76 -1.39
C THR A 465 21.90 -8.02 -1.44
N ASP A 466 21.61 -7.43 -2.60
CA ASP A 466 20.41 -6.64 -2.80
C ASP A 466 19.17 -7.56 -2.89
N TYR A 467 18.10 -7.19 -2.21
CA TYR A 467 16.78 -7.87 -2.21
C TYR A 467 16.82 -9.36 -1.83
N LYS A 468 17.92 -9.87 -1.23
CA LYS A 468 18.11 -11.31 -0.95
C LYS A 468 16.91 -11.93 -0.24
N ASN A 469 16.51 -11.35 0.90
CA ASN A 469 15.40 -11.89 1.70
C ASN A 469 14.07 -11.92 0.94
N SER A 470 13.77 -10.87 0.17
CA SER A 470 12.53 -10.77 -0.61
C SER A 470 12.50 -11.79 -1.75
N LEU A 471 13.63 -11.95 -2.47
CA LEU A 471 13.73 -12.92 -3.57
C LEU A 471 13.65 -14.36 -3.05
N ASP A 472 14.34 -14.67 -1.95
CA ASP A 472 14.32 -15.98 -1.31
C ASP A 472 12.90 -16.36 -0.83
N GLN A 473 12.19 -15.42 -0.21
CA GLN A 473 10.81 -15.67 0.22
C GLN A 473 9.88 -15.99 -0.96
N LYS A 474 10.01 -15.24 -2.08
CA LYS A 474 9.22 -15.50 -3.29
C LYS A 474 9.57 -16.83 -3.93
N ALA A 475 10.84 -17.21 -4.00
CA ALA A 475 11.27 -18.50 -4.53
C ALA A 475 10.79 -19.67 -3.66
N LYS A 476 10.88 -19.55 -2.33
CA LYS A 476 10.31 -20.54 -1.38
C LYS A 476 8.80 -20.67 -1.52
N ALA A 477 8.09 -19.55 -1.69
CA ALA A 477 6.65 -19.58 -1.94
C ALA A 477 6.30 -20.31 -3.24
N GLY A 478 7.11 -20.16 -4.30
CA GLY A 478 6.99 -20.93 -5.53
C GLY A 478 7.17 -22.43 -5.31
N LEU A 479 8.23 -22.82 -4.59
CA LEU A 479 8.48 -24.23 -4.24
C LEU A 479 7.33 -24.83 -3.42
N ASN A 480 6.80 -24.07 -2.46
CA ASN A 480 5.65 -24.50 -1.65
C ASN A 480 4.40 -24.77 -2.51
N ARG A 481 4.08 -23.89 -3.47
CA ARG A 481 2.96 -24.11 -4.40
C ARG A 481 3.12 -25.38 -5.24
N LEU A 482 4.36 -25.73 -5.58
CA LEU A 482 4.71 -26.94 -6.34
C LEU A 482 4.82 -28.20 -5.46
N GLY A 483 4.66 -28.08 -4.13
CA GLY A 483 4.85 -29.21 -3.20
C GLY A 483 6.30 -29.69 -3.12
N LYS A 484 7.28 -28.82 -3.39
CA LYS A 484 8.72 -29.11 -3.48
C LYS A 484 9.57 -28.34 -2.44
N ALA A 485 8.94 -27.81 -1.38
CA ALA A 485 9.62 -27.06 -0.32
C ALA A 485 10.34 -27.97 0.68
#